data_ae8fda817a8e22ea788bb3459f26d639
#
_entry.id   ae8fda817a8e22ea788bb3459f26d639
#
_cell.length_a   1.000
_cell.length_b   1.000
_cell.length_c   1.000
_cell.angle_alpha   90.00
_cell.angle_beta   90.00
_cell.angle_gamma   90.00
#
_symmetry.space_group_name_H-M   'P 1'
#
loop_
_entity.id
_entity.type
_entity.pdbx_description
1 polymer ?
#
loop_
_entity_poly.entity_id
_entity_poly.type
_entity_poly.pdbx_seq_one_letter_code
_entity_poly.pdbx_strand_id
1 'polypeptide(L)'
;MLAKLLKFVIFTRFSKPLIILFTLLTAYYVLAARAGIYGSATGSASLEYLGVGFTAVVFGMSVIAGGLVTLKSDRDYLFVLPIPRWELAVSLYISQLIGYGLMILYLLGYELRSVAGSIGLSGAVIGMVALALAVTSLGPACYSLPGKLRGLVAVLLVFWAISPIFGFSYAPSAMFVTHGLDGMVAAVALGVVTTPIAFYQLTQVELGLMRTLVRGTSGEVKKQKNFIGLSPFRAVLSHNFSVLEIAGRMNVPGGGGGYRSGRVSLPKAMLVTTLAAALYAYAAYVVRPAPSSAPTDIVITVVPIYLVISSTFMSMGTLGNERLWLGFSAMNPRLYMRELVVSKALSFFALFSPFVAADAVLATMNVPDALNSAVALGFILPTSYILTIYTSALTRPVQIREEITMPAQFSLGQMAMVLPLIISLVLILISTVLLAAALVSAVLMMGVSTYLVYSESVCDRALAKLVESGFV
;
A
#
# COMPACT_ATOMS: atom_id res chain seq x y z
N MET A 1 -31.13 13.98 -10.98
CA MET A 1 -30.44 14.22 -9.71
C MET A 1 -29.13 13.44 -9.65
N LEU A 2 -29.11 12.19 -10.11
CA LEU A 2 -27.95 11.29 -10.13
C LEU A 2 -26.68 11.90 -10.73
N ALA A 3 -26.74 12.54 -11.90
CA ALA A 3 -25.54 13.13 -12.55
C ALA A 3 -24.88 14.26 -11.72
N LYS A 4 -25.68 15.09 -11.05
CA LYS A 4 -25.16 16.14 -10.16
C LYS A 4 -24.51 15.51 -8.90
N LEU A 5 -25.14 14.49 -8.34
CA LEU A 5 -24.63 13.75 -7.20
C LEU A 5 -23.33 13.02 -7.55
N LEU A 6 -23.29 12.33 -8.69
CA LEU A 6 -22.09 11.65 -9.19
C LEU A 6 -20.93 12.63 -9.37
N LYS A 7 -21.18 13.77 -10.04
CA LYS A 7 -20.18 14.82 -10.20
C LYS A 7 -19.66 15.32 -8.85
N PHE A 8 -20.55 15.56 -7.89
CA PHE A 8 -20.18 15.99 -6.54
C PHE A 8 -19.32 14.92 -5.86
N VAL A 9 -19.74 13.66 -5.83
CA VAL A 9 -19.00 12.55 -5.19
C VAL A 9 -17.62 12.33 -5.84
N ILE A 10 -17.51 12.42 -7.17
CA ILE A 10 -16.23 12.26 -7.86
C ILE A 10 -15.28 13.41 -7.49
N PHE A 11 -15.73 14.68 -7.59
CA PHE A 11 -14.85 15.82 -7.33
C PHE A 11 -14.53 16.06 -5.86
N THR A 12 -15.32 15.52 -4.93
CA THR A 12 -14.96 15.50 -3.50
C THR A 12 -13.90 14.45 -3.19
N ARG A 13 -13.82 13.38 -3.97
CA ARG A 13 -12.88 12.27 -3.76
C ARG A 13 -11.60 12.38 -4.55
N PHE A 14 -11.68 12.93 -5.76
CA PHE A 14 -10.54 13.08 -6.66
C PHE A 14 -10.28 14.55 -6.92
N SER A 15 -9.06 15.00 -6.65
CA SER A 15 -8.65 16.34 -7.05
C SER A 15 -8.57 16.47 -8.57
N LYS A 16 -8.95 17.61 -9.13
CA LYS A 16 -8.87 17.85 -10.58
C LYS A 16 -7.50 17.53 -11.19
N PRO A 17 -6.36 17.94 -10.56
CA PRO A 17 -5.04 17.58 -11.08
C PRO A 17 -4.80 16.06 -11.15
N LEU A 18 -5.33 15.31 -10.17
CA LEU A 18 -5.20 13.87 -10.14
C LEU A 18 -5.95 13.22 -11.30
N ILE A 19 -7.18 13.67 -11.57
CA ILE A 19 -7.98 13.18 -12.70
C ILE A 19 -7.25 13.46 -14.02
N ILE A 20 -6.72 14.67 -14.19
CA ILE A 20 -5.95 15.05 -15.39
C ILE A 20 -4.71 14.17 -15.54
N LEU A 21 -3.94 14.00 -14.46
CA LEU A 21 -2.73 13.17 -14.45
C LEU A 21 -3.04 11.73 -14.88
N PHE A 22 -4.07 11.12 -14.28
CA PHE A 22 -4.44 9.75 -14.64
C PHE A 22 -5.00 9.64 -16.05
N THR A 23 -5.75 10.64 -16.52
CA THR A 23 -6.23 10.66 -17.91
C THR A 23 -5.06 10.74 -18.89
N LEU A 24 -4.07 11.60 -18.63
CA LEU A 24 -2.87 11.70 -19.43
C LEU A 24 -2.04 10.40 -19.40
N LEU A 25 -1.90 9.79 -18.23
CA LEU A 25 -1.18 8.52 -18.09
C LEU A 25 -1.88 7.39 -18.85
N THR A 26 -3.22 7.31 -18.74
CA THR A 26 -4.02 6.33 -19.50
C THR A 26 -3.85 6.55 -21.00
N ALA A 27 -3.96 7.79 -21.47
CA ALA A 27 -3.73 8.14 -22.88
C ALA A 27 -2.31 7.75 -23.32
N TYR A 28 -1.31 8.02 -22.48
CA TYR A 28 0.07 7.62 -22.74
C TYR A 28 0.22 6.09 -22.89
N TYR A 29 -0.32 5.29 -21.97
CA TYR A 29 -0.23 3.83 -22.07
C TYR A 29 -0.93 3.28 -23.31
N VAL A 30 -2.12 3.81 -23.65
CA VAL A 30 -2.86 3.39 -24.84
C VAL A 30 -2.12 3.78 -26.12
N LEU A 31 -1.59 5.00 -26.20
CA LEU A 31 -0.81 5.47 -27.35
C LEU A 31 0.51 4.71 -27.47
N ALA A 32 1.21 4.48 -26.38
CA ALA A 32 2.46 3.73 -26.35
C ALA A 32 2.25 2.26 -26.76
N ALA A 33 1.16 1.63 -26.30
CA ALA A 33 0.77 0.30 -26.74
C ALA A 33 0.48 0.25 -28.26
N ARG A 34 -0.22 1.26 -28.79
CA ARG A 34 -0.55 1.36 -30.22
C ARG A 34 0.68 1.67 -31.08
N ALA A 35 1.56 2.56 -30.64
CA ALA A 35 2.74 2.99 -31.40
C ALA A 35 3.89 1.99 -31.38
N GLY A 36 3.80 0.91 -30.59
CA GLY A 36 4.89 -0.06 -30.46
C GLY A 36 6.18 0.52 -29.83
N ILE A 37 6.09 1.68 -29.15
CA ILE A 37 7.24 2.43 -28.62
C ILE A 37 8.05 1.65 -27.58
N TYR A 38 7.37 0.81 -26.80
CA TYR A 38 8.09 -0.16 -25.98
C TYR A 38 8.56 -1.26 -26.93
N GLY A 39 9.85 -1.28 -27.26
CA GLY A 39 10.47 -2.33 -28.10
C GLY A 39 10.00 -3.72 -27.66
N SER A 40 10.21 -4.72 -28.46
CA SER A 40 9.99 -6.12 -28.10
C SER A 40 10.85 -6.47 -26.85
N ALA A 41 10.52 -5.86 -25.74
CA ALA A 41 10.84 -6.42 -24.45
C ALA A 41 10.07 -7.74 -24.48
N THR A 42 10.75 -8.80 -24.93
CA THR A 42 10.46 -10.14 -24.49
C THR A 42 10.14 -9.98 -23.01
N GLY A 43 8.84 -9.98 -22.68
CA GLY A 43 8.38 -9.57 -21.38
C GLY A 43 9.20 -10.32 -20.38
N SER A 44 9.90 -9.63 -19.51
CA SER A 44 10.60 -10.33 -18.47
C SER A 44 9.49 -11.02 -17.69
N ALA A 45 9.48 -12.33 -17.64
CA ALA A 45 8.48 -13.17 -16.95
C ALA A 45 8.13 -12.63 -15.56
N SER A 46 9.03 -11.90 -14.97
CA SER A 46 8.93 -11.21 -13.68
C SER A 46 7.93 -10.06 -13.62
N LEU A 47 7.74 -9.29 -14.70
CA LEU A 47 6.71 -8.23 -14.73
C LEU A 47 5.30 -8.83 -14.79
N GLU A 48 5.12 -9.93 -15.51
CA GLU A 48 3.87 -10.67 -15.61
C GLU A 48 3.40 -11.18 -14.23
N TYR A 49 4.32 -11.66 -13.42
CA TYR A 49 4.04 -12.09 -12.04
C TYR A 49 3.67 -10.94 -11.10
N LEU A 50 4.10 -9.70 -11.39
CA LEU A 50 3.62 -8.54 -10.64
C LEU A 50 2.13 -8.29 -10.87
N GLY A 51 1.64 -8.46 -12.10
CA GLY A 51 0.21 -8.37 -12.42
C GLY A 51 -0.60 -9.41 -11.62
N VAL A 52 -0.09 -10.63 -11.52
CA VAL A 52 -0.71 -11.70 -10.73
C VAL A 52 -0.73 -11.34 -9.24
N GLY A 53 0.42 -10.98 -8.68
CA GLY A 53 0.55 -10.61 -7.26
C GLY A 53 -0.34 -9.41 -6.89
N PHE A 54 -0.35 -8.39 -7.74
CA PHE A 54 -1.21 -7.23 -7.55
C PHE A 54 -2.70 -7.61 -7.55
N THR A 55 -3.14 -8.42 -8.51
CA THR A 55 -4.54 -8.90 -8.59
C THR A 55 -4.92 -9.68 -7.33
N ALA A 56 -4.05 -10.57 -6.86
CA ALA A 56 -4.27 -11.34 -5.65
C ALA A 56 -4.42 -10.44 -4.41
N VAL A 57 -3.53 -9.47 -4.24
CA VAL A 57 -3.59 -8.52 -3.13
C VAL A 57 -4.87 -7.70 -3.16
N VAL A 58 -5.25 -7.18 -4.33
CA VAL A 58 -6.44 -6.32 -4.46
C VAL A 58 -7.72 -7.10 -4.23
N PHE A 59 -7.80 -8.36 -4.70
CA PHE A 59 -8.93 -9.25 -4.41
C PHE A 59 -9.05 -9.53 -2.90
N GLY A 60 -7.95 -9.93 -2.27
CA GLY A 60 -7.93 -10.17 -0.83
C GLY A 60 -8.36 -8.95 -0.02
N MET A 61 -7.78 -7.78 -0.35
CA MET A 61 -8.11 -6.53 0.33
C MET A 61 -9.56 -6.09 0.11
N SER A 62 -10.09 -6.21 -1.11
CA SER A 62 -11.47 -5.85 -1.41
C SER A 62 -12.47 -6.68 -0.59
N VAL A 63 -12.28 -8.00 -0.54
CA VAL A 63 -13.15 -8.90 0.23
C VAL A 63 -13.04 -8.67 1.73
N ILE A 64 -11.82 -8.52 2.27
CA ILE A 64 -11.60 -8.28 3.70
C ILE A 64 -12.18 -6.94 4.14
N ALA A 65 -12.00 -5.90 3.32
CA ALA A 65 -12.56 -4.58 3.60
C ALA A 65 -14.09 -4.64 3.69
N GLY A 66 -14.72 -5.36 2.80
CA GLY A 66 -16.17 -5.53 2.71
C GLY A 66 -16.93 -4.21 2.56
N GLY A 67 -17.90 -4.17 1.67
CA GLY A 67 -18.70 -2.98 1.43
C GLY A 67 -17.99 -1.91 0.59
N LEU A 68 -18.66 -0.76 0.44
CA LEU A 68 -18.09 0.41 -0.23
C LEU A 68 -17.24 1.22 0.74
N VAL A 69 -16.23 1.86 0.20
CA VAL A 69 -15.44 2.83 0.96
C VAL A 69 -16.27 4.09 1.16
N THR A 70 -16.68 4.33 2.40
CA THR A 70 -17.37 5.56 2.79
C THR A 70 -16.42 6.43 3.61
N LEU A 71 -16.45 7.74 3.37
CA LEU A 71 -15.75 8.72 4.16
C LEU A 71 -16.64 9.13 5.36
N LYS A 72 -16.03 9.65 6.42
CA LYS A 72 -16.78 10.22 7.54
C LYS A 72 -17.69 11.36 7.04
N SER A 73 -17.19 12.19 6.13
CA SER A 73 -17.97 13.25 5.49
C SER A 73 -19.19 12.73 4.72
N ASP A 74 -19.11 11.56 4.08
CA ASP A 74 -20.25 10.96 3.40
C ASP A 74 -21.35 10.62 4.40
N ARG A 75 -20.97 10.06 5.56
CA ARG A 75 -21.90 9.70 6.61
C ARG A 75 -22.52 10.92 7.28
N ASP A 76 -21.71 11.93 7.57
CA ASP A 76 -22.15 13.09 8.33
C ASP A 76 -22.97 14.07 7.48
N TYR A 77 -22.75 14.09 6.15
CA TYR A 77 -23.45 15.03 5.25
C TYR A 77 -24.30 14.31 4.19
N LEU A 78 -23.73 13.34 3.48
CA LEU A 78 -24.35 12.77 2.29
C LEU A 78 -25.50 11.80 2.65
N PHE A 79 -25.34 11.02 3.73
CA PHE A 79 -26.36 10.05 4.17
C PHE A 79 -27.50 10.68 4.94
N VAL A 80 -27.33 11.93 5.38
CA VAL A 80 -28.39 12.70 6.06
C VAL A 80 -29.31 13.39 5.04
N LEU A 81 -28.86 13.56 3.78
CA LEU A 81 -29.66 14.20 2.75
C LEU A 81 -30.81 13.27 2.29
N PRO A 82 -31.98 13.83 1.94
CA PRO A 82 -33.13 13.06 1.44
C PRO A 82 -32.91 12.60 -0.01
N ILE A 83 -31.86 11.79 -0.24
CA ILE A 83 -31.49 11.25 -1.53
C ILE A 83 -31.95 9.78 -1.59
N PRO A 84 -32.55 9.32 -2.70
CA PRO A 84 -32.88 7.91 -2.87
C PRO A 84 -31.66 7.01 -2.68
N ARG A 85 -31.80 5.96 -1.87
CA ARG A 85 -30.69 5.05 -1.51
C ARG A 85 -29.95 4.50 -2.72
N TRP A 86 -30.70 4.16 -3.79
CA TRP A 86 -30.10 3.62 -5.00
C TRP A 86 -29.21 4.65 -5.74
N GLU A 87 -29.60 5.94 -5.80
CA GLU A 87 -28.77 6.99 -6.41
C GLU A 87 -27.47 7.16 -5.64
N LEU A 88 -27.55 7.10 -4.32
CA LEU A 88 -26.40 7.19 -3.44
C LEU A 88 -25.46 5.99 -3.62
N ALA A 89 -26.03 4.76 -3.61
CA ALA A 89 -25.28 3.53 -3.81
C ALA A 89 -24.58 3.52 -5.18
N VAL A 90 -25.28 3.89 -6.25
CA VAL A 90 -24.71 3.99 -7.61
C VAL A 90 -23.59 5.02 -7.66
N SER A 91 -23.78 6.20 -7.06
CA SER A 91 -22.78 7.28 -7.08
C SER A 91 -21.49 6.87 -6.36
N LEU A 92 -21.63 6.23 -5.20
CA LEU A 92 -20.50 5.73 -4.41
C LEU A 92 -19.79 4.56 -5.14
N TYR A 93 -20.56 3.66 -5.73
CA TYR A 93 -20.04 2.52 -6.48
C TYR A 93 -19.24 2.97 -7.72
N ILE A 94 -19.79 3.89 -8.53
CA ILE A 94 -19.09 4.43 -9.71
C ILE A 94 -17.83 5.19 -9.30
N SER A 95 -17.89 5.98 -8.23
CA SER A 95 -16.71 6.66 -7.72
C SER A 95 -15.62 5.67 -7.29
N GLN A 96 -15.97 4.57 -6.66
CA GLN A 96 -15.01 3.53 -6.28
C GLN A 96 -14.50 2.76 -7.50
N LEU A 97 -15.35 2.48 -8.48
CA LEU A 97 -14.96 1.85 -9.75
C LEU A 97 -13.92 2.70 -10.50
N ILE A 98 -14.14 4.01 -10.57
CA ILE A 98 -13.15 4.94 -11.15
C ILE A 98 -11.83 4.86 -10.36
N GLY A 99 -11.88 4.84 -9.03
CA GLY A 99 -10.70 4.75 -8.20
C GLY A 99 -9.90 3.46 -8.40
N TYR A 100 -10.57 2.31 -8.42
CA TYR A 100 -9.91 1.03 -8.69
C TYR A 100 -9.44 0.94 -10.15
N GLY A 101 -10.23 1.43 -11.11
CA GLY A 101 -9.83 1.47 -12.50
C GLY A 101 -8.55 2.29 -12.72
N LEU A 102 -8.47 3.48 -12.12
CA LEU A 102 -7.27 4.32 -12.17
C LEU A 102 -6.06 3.65 -11.50
N MET A 103 -6.27 2.96 -10.37
CA MET A 103 -5.21 2.24 -9.69
C MET A 103 -4.70 1.05 -10.52
N ILE A 104 -5.59 0.29 -11.14
CA ILE A 104 -5.24 -0.83 -12.01
C ILE A 104 -4.49 -0.32 -13.24
N LEU A 105 -4.97 0.73 -13.90
CA LEU A 105 -4.28 1.33 -15.03
C LEU A 105 -2.90 1.91 -14.65
N TYR A 106 -2.78 2.52 -13.49
CA TYR A 106 -1.50 3.05 -13.01
C TYR A 106 -0.48 1.94 -12.76
N LEU A 107 -0.89 0.86 -12.09
CA LEU A 107 0.00 -0.21 -11.66
C LEU A 107 0.21 -1.30 -12.70
N LEU A 108 -0.76 -1.51 -13.58
CA LEU A 108 -0.71 -2.57 -14.61
C LEU A 108 -0.74 -2.02 -16.04
N GLY A 109 -0.72 -0.69 -16.22
CA GLY A 109 -0.77 -0.09 -17.56
C GLY A 109 0.44 -0.44 -18.43
N TYR A 110 1.58 -0.75 -17.82
CA TYR A 110 2.76 -1.24 -18.54
C TYR A 110 2.52 -2.62 -19.17
N GLU A 111 1.65 -3.45 -18.59
CA GLU A 111 1.27 -4.77 -19.13
C GLU A 111 0.26 -4.65 -20.29
N LEU A 112 -0.36 -3.50 -20.47
CA LEU A 112 -1.41 -3.32 -21.47
C LEU A 112 -0.92 -3.73 -22.86
N ARG A 113 0.36 -3.49 -23.18
CA ARG A 113 0.95 -3.86 -24.47
C ARG A 113 1.14 -5.36 -24.62
N SER A 114 1.71 -6.01 -23.61
CA SER A 114 1.94 -7.47 -23.61
C SER A 114 0.61 -8.20 -23.83
N VAL A 115 -0.40 -7.83 -23.03
CA VAL A 115 -1.76 -8.36 -23.16
C VAL A 115 -2.40 -7.99 -24.50
N ALA A 116 -2.22 -6.74 -24.97
CA ALA A 116 -2.77 -6.29 -26.26
C ALA A 116 -2.12 -6.99 -27.47
N GLY A 117 -0.88 -7.42 -27.36
CA GLY A 117 -0.18 -8.17 -28.39
C GLY A 117 -0.83 -9.53 -28.69
N SER A 118 -1.47 -10.14 -27.71
CA SER A 118 -2.08 -11.47 -27.80
C SER A 118 -3.59 -11.43 -28.03
N ILE A 119 -4.34 -10.60 -27.27
CA ILE A 119 -5.82 -10.54 -27.34
C ILE A 119 -6.35 -9.28 -28.00
N GLY A 120 -5.46 -8.46 -28.54
CA GLY A 120 -5.80 -7.16 -29.12
C GLY A 120 -6.01 -6.06 -28.08
N LEU A 121 -5.85 -4.79 -28.51
CA LEU A 121 -5.98 -3.64 -27.61
C LEU A 121 -7.37 -3.55 -26.97
N SER A 122 -8.43 -3.82 -27.74
CA SER A 122 -9.81 -3.83 -27.23
C SER A 122 -10.01 -4.91 -26.16
N GLY A 123 -9.48 -6.11 -26.37
CA GLY A 123 -9.54 -7.20 -25.40
C GLY A 123 -8.79 -6.86 -24.10
N ALA A 124 -7.60 -6.28 -24.22
CA ALA A 124 -6.81 -5.86 -23.07
C ALA A 124 -7.53 -4.78 -22.24
N VAL A 125 -8.11 -3.76 -22.89
CA VAL A 125 -8.89 -2.72 -22.22
C VAL A 125 -10.14 -3.30 -21.53
N ILE A 126 -10.88 -4.18 -22.23
CA ILE A 126 -12.07 -4.87 -21.65
C ILE A 126 -11.65 -5.69 -20.43
N GLY A 127 -10.54 -6.44 -20.51
CA GLY A 127 -10.01 -7.22 -19.39
C GLY A 127 -9.67 -6.35 -18.17
N MET A 128 -8.99 -5.23 -18.38
CA MET A 128 -8.66 -4.28 -17.30
C MET A 128 -9.91 -3.65 -16.65
N VAL A 129 -10.88 -3.24 -17.49
CA VAL A 129 -12.16 -2.69 -16.99
C VAL A 129 -12.95 -3.77 -16.23
N ALA A 130 -12.98 -4.99 -16.74
CA ALA A 130 -13.64 -6.11 -16.08
C ALA A 130 -12.98 -6.45 -14.73
N LEU A 131 -11.66 -6.41 -14.67
CA LEU A 131 -10.91 -6.56 -13.43
C LEU A 131 -11.26 -5.46 -12.41
N ALA A 132 -11.33 -4.20 -12.85
CA ALA A 132 -11.75 -3.08 -12.00
C ALA A 132 -13.18 -3.26 -11.49
N LEU A 133 -14.08 -3.72 -12.35
CA LEU A 133 -15.47 -4.01 -12.00
C LEU A 133 -15.54 -5.14 -10.96
N ALA A 134 -14.83 -6.24 -11.19
CA ALA A 134 -14.77 -7.37 -10.26
C ALA A 134 -14.26 -6.94 -8.88
N VAL A 135 -13.13 -6.23 -8.84
CA VAL A 135 -12.54 -5.71 -7.60
C VAL A 135 -13.51 -4.81 -6.85
N THR A 136 -14.19 -3.90 -7.56
CA THR A 136 -15.16 -2.98 -6.94
C THR A 136 -16.35 -3.71 -6.37
N SER A 137 -16.80 -4.76 -7.04
CA SER A 137 -18.01 -5.52 -6.66
C SER A 137 -17.77 -6.54 -5.56
N LEU A 138 -16.57 -7.13 -5.47
CA LEU A 138 -16.22 -8.17 -4.49
C LEU A 138 -16.44 -7.73 -3.04
N GLY A 139 -16.05 -6.50 -2.69
CA GLY A 139 -16.25 -5.97 -1.34
C GLY A 139 -17.73 -5.93 -0.94
N PRO A 140 -18.58 -5.20 -1.67
CA PRO A 140 -20.02 -5.17 -1.40
C PRO A 140 -20.69 -6.54 -1.48
N ALA A 141 -20.34 -7.39 -2.46
CA ALA A 141 -20.92 -8.74 -2.61
C ALA A 141 -20.66 -9.63 -1.39
N CYS A 142 -19.51 -9.48 -0.75
CA CYS A 142 -19.12 -10.24 0.44
C CYS A 142 -19.54 -9.56 1.75
N TYR A 143 -20.23 -8.43 1.70
CA TYR A 143 -20.52 -7.62 2.90
C TYR A 143 -21.33 -8.35 3.96
N SER A 144 -22.36 -9.12 3.55
CA SER A 144 -23.23 -9.88 4.46
C SER A 144 -22.56 -11.09 5.10
N LEU A 145 -21.41 -11.54 4.56
CA LEU A 145 -20.71 -12.70 5.09
C LEU A 145 -20.12 -12.43 6.48
N PRO A 146 -20.21 -13.38 7.41
CA PRO A 146 -19.51 -13.26 8.71
C PRO A 146 -18.00 -13.21 8.50
N GLY A 147 -17.29 -12.53 9.42
CA GLY A 147 -15.86 -12.24 9.27
C GLY A 147 -14.96 -13.45 8.97
N LYS A 148 -15.28 -14.62 9.56
CA LYS A 148 -14.53 -15.87 9.29
C LYS A 148 -14.73 -16.38 7.86
N LEU A 149 -15.97 -16.40 7.36
CA LEU A 149 -16.28 -16.79 5.98
C LEU A 149 -15.70 -15.79 4.97
N ARG A 150 -15.75 -14.50 5.27
CA ARG A 150 -15.13 -13.46 4.45
C ARG A 150 -13.62 -13.67 4.35
N GLY A 151 -12.95 -14.02 5.45
CA GLY A 151 -11.54 -14.38 5.43
C GLY A 151 -11.25 -15.61 4.57
N LEU A 152 -12.08 -16.64 4.66
CA LEU A 152 -11.96 -17.84 3.83
C LEU A 152 -12.11 -17.49 2.33
N VAL A 153 -13.16 -16.72 1.97
CA VAL A 153 -13.38 -16.28 0.58
C VAL A 153 -12.20 -15.45 0.08
N ALA A 154 -11.64 -14.57 0.90
CA ALA A 154 -10.46 -13.79 0.55
C ALA A 154 -9.27 -14.71 0.24
N VAL A 155 -9.00 -15.70 1.10
CA VAL A 155 -7.92 -16.67 0.90
C VAL A 155 -8.13 -17.47 -0.40
N LEU A 156 -9.34 -17.98 -0.65
CA LEU A 156 -9.64 -18.72 -1.87
C LEU A 156 -9.46 -17.87 -3.14
N LEU A 157 -9.90 -16.62 -3.12
CA LEU A 157 -9.72 -15.70 -4.25
C LEU A 157 -8.24 -15.32 -4.47
N VAL A 158 -7.47 -15.17 -3.41
CA VAL A 158 -6.02 -14.95 -3.50
C VAL A 158 -5.35 -16.17 -4.13
N PHE A 159 -5.64 -17.38 -3.67
CA PHE A 159 -5.11 -18.61 -4.27
C PHE A 159 -5.52 -18.77 -5.74
N TRP A 160 -6.78 -18.48 -6.07
CA TRP A 160 -7.24 -18.50 -7.44
C TRP A 160 -6.50 -17.46 -8.31
N ALA A 161 -6.32 -16.24 -7.80
CA ALA A 161 -5.56 -15.22 -8.51
C ALA A 161 -4.07 -15.56 -8.69
N ILE A 162 -3.47 -16.34 -7.78
CA ILE A 162 -2.07 -16.79 -7.88
C ILE A 162 -1.91 -18.02 -8.77
N SER A 163 -2.99 -18.78 -9.01
CA SER A 163 -2.95 -20.06 -9.73
C SER A 163 -2.31 -20.05 -11.13
N PRO A 164 -2.27 -18.93 -11.90
CA PRO A 164 -1.56 -18.91 -13.19
C PRO A 164 -0.05 -19.14 -13.06
N ILE A 165 0.56 -18.85 -11.91
CA ILE A 165 1.97 -19.17 -11.63
C ILE A 165 2.20 -20.69 -11.71
N PHE A 166 1.17 -21.47 -11.41
CA PHE A 166 1.19 -22.93 -11.46
C PHE A 166 0.62 -23.52 -12.76
N GLY A 167 0.42 -22.68 -13.79
CA GLY A 167 -0.06 -23.11 -15.12
C GLY A 167 -1.58 -23.16 -15.30
N PHE A 168 -2.37 -22.67 -14.34
CA PHE A 168 -3.83 -22.60 -14.50
C PHE A 168 -4.25 -21.34 -15.25
N SER A 169 -4.85 -21.49 -16.43
CA SER A 169 -5.24 -20.36 -17.30
C SER A 169 -6.58 -19.69 -16.96
N TYR A 170 -7.41 -20.29 -16.10
CA TYR A 170 -8.77 -19.84 -15.81
C TYR A 170 -8.90 -18.87 -14.63
N ALA A 171 -7.88 -18.11 -14.32
CA ALA A 171 -7.92 -17.06 -13.32
C ALA A 171 -7.90 -15.67 -13.97
N PRO A 172 -8.53 -14.63 -13.39
CA PRO A 172 -8.50 -13.28 -13.96
C PRO A 172 -7.09 -12.72 -14.22
N SER A 173 -6.14 -13.09 -13.37
CA SER A 173 -4.73 -12.70 -13.48
C SER A 173 -3.98 -13.48 -14.59
N ALA A 174 -4.55 -14.55 -15.13
CA ALA A 174 -3.93 -15.33 -16.20
C ALA A 174 -3.73 -14.50 -17.47
N MET A 175 -4.54 -13.43 -17.67
CA MET A 175 -4.34 -12.52 -18.80
C MET A 175 -2.95 -11.87 -18.81
N PHE A 176 -2.26 -11.77 -17.67
CA PHE A 176 -0.90 -11.21 -17.57
C PHE A 176 0.20 -12.24 -17.86
N VAL A 177 -0.03 -13.53 -17.57
CA VAL A 177 0.99 -14.60 -17.70
C VAL A 177 0.81 -15.41 -18.98
N THR A 178 -0.40 -15.89 -19.23
CA THR A 178 -0.67 -16.72 -20.41
C THR A 178 -1.02 -15.90 -21.64
N HIS A 179 -1.28 -14.58 -21.45
CA HIS A 179 -1.73 -13.66 -22.48
C HIS A 179 -2.94 -14.20 -23.27
N GLY A 180 -3.72 -15.11 -22.64
CA GLY A 180 -4.86 -15.78 -23.27
C GLY A 180 -6.19 -15.09 -23.00
N LEU A 181 -7.18 -15.40 -23.85
CA LEU A 181 -8.56 -14.96 -23.65
C LEU A 181 -9.19 -15.49 -22.37
N ASP A 182 -8.72 -16.65 -21.87
CA ASP A 182 -9.29 -17.30 -20.69
C ASP A 182 -9.26 -16.40 -19.45
N GLY A 183 -8.14 -15.71 -19.22
CA GLY A 183 -8.01 -14.78 -18.11
C GLY A 183 -8.95 -13.57 -18.23
N MET A 184 -9.10 -13.04 -19.44
CA MET A 184 -10.06 -11.96 -19.70
C MET A 184 -11.50 -12.44 -19.46
N VAL A 185 -11.86 -13.62 -19.99
CA VAL A 185 -13.20 -14.20 -19.79
C VAL A 185 -13.47 -14.44 -18.30
N ALA A 186 -12.48 -14.94 -17.55
CA ALA A 186 -12.59 -15.12 -16.11
C ALA A 186 -12.82 -13.78 -15.37
N ALA A 187 -12.12 -12.72 -15.76
CA ALA A 187 -12.33 -11.38 -15.19
C ALA A 187 -13.73 -10.83 -15.49
N VAL A 188 -14.19 -10.98 -16.75
CA VAL A 188 -15.54 -10.57 -17.16
C VAL A 188 -16.60 -11.38 -16.41
N ALA A 189 -16.47 -12.71 -16.35
CA ALA A 189 -17.41 -13.58 -15.66
C ALA A 189 -17.50 -13.20 -14.16
N LEU A 190 -16.37 -12.99 -13.50
CA LEU A 190 -16.32 -12.56 -12.10
C LEU A 190 -17.02 -11.21 -11.92
N GLY A 191 -16.74 -10.22 -12.78
CA GLY A 191 -17.37 -8.92 -12.74
C GLY A 191 -18.87 -8.98 -12.96
N VAL A 192 -19.32 -9.74 -13.96
CA VAL A 192 -20.75 -9.91 -14.27
C VAL A 192 -21.52 -10.62 -13.13
N VAL A 193 -20.92 -11.62 -12.50
CA VAL A 193 -21.55 -12.34 -11.37
C VAL A 193 -21.57 -11.49 -10.10
N THR A 194 -20.46 -10.83 -9.79
CA THR A 194 -20.34 -10.10 -8.52
C THR A 194 -21.09 -8.77 -8.51
N THR A 195 -21.26 -8.11 -9.66
CA THR A 195 -21.92 -6.79 -9.75
C THR A 195 -23.40 -6.82 -9.34
N PRO A 196 -24.25 -7.73 -9.84
CA PRO A 196 -25.64 -7.81 -9.38
C PRO A 196 -25.76 -8.11 -7.89
N ILE A 197 -24.91 -9.02 -7.38
CA ILE A 197 -24.87 -9.36 -5.96
C ILE A 197 -24.49 -8.12 -5.13
N ALA A 198 -23.49 -7.38 -5.59
CA ALA A 198 -23.05 -6.14 -4.96
C ALA A 198 -24.20 -5.10 -4.90
N PHE A 199 -24.89 -4.86 -6.01
CA PHE A 199 -26.01 -3.93 -6.03
C PHE A 199 -27.18 -4.39 -5.16
N TYR A 200 -27.51 -5.68 -5.18
CA TYR A 200 -28.52 -6.23 -4.28
C TYR A 200 -28.18 -5.97 -2.81
N GLN A 201 -26.94 -6.26 -2.40
CA GLN A 201 -26.48 -5.99 -1.04
C GLN A 201 -26.52 -4.48 -0.69
N LEU A 202 -26.09 -3.62 -1.62
CA LEU A 202 -26.07 -2.17 -1.42
C LEU A 202 -27.46 -1.56 -1.27
N THR A 203 -28.49 -2.16 -1.87
CA THR A 203 -29.88 -1.70 -1.72
C THR A 203 -30.53 -2.19 -0.42
N GLN A 204 -30.09 -3.33 0.11
CA GLN A 204 -30.67 -3.93 1.33
C GLN A 204 -30.03 -3.37 2.63
N VAL A 205 -28.76 -2.96 2.56
CA VAL A 205 -28.01 -2.53 3.75
C VAL A 205 -28.13 -1.02 3.95
N GLU A 206 -28.28 -0.58 5.20
CA GLU A 206 -28.11 0.83 5.53
C GLU A 206 -26.67 1.27 5.26
N LEU A 207 -26.49 2.16 4.28
CA LEU A 207 -25.19 2.65 3.84
C LEU A 207 -24.40 3.32 5.00
N GLY A 208 -25.12 3.90 5.96
CA GLY A 208 -24.52 4.47 7.18
C GLY A 208 -23.91 3.44 8.14
N LEU A 209 -24.35 2.17 8.07
CA LEU A 209 -23.79 1.06 8.85
C LEU A 209 -22.65 0.35 8.11
N MET A 210 -22.49 0.61 6.80
CA MET A 210 -21.32 0.11 6.09
C MET A 210 -20.09 0.65 6.77
N ARG A 211 -19.16 -0.26 7.05
CA ARG A 211 -17.92 0.07 7.77
C ARG A 211 -17.28 1.29 7.15
N THR A 212 -17.39 2.42 7.83
CA THR A 212 -16.36 3.43 7.66
C THR A 212 -15.05 2.69 7.90
N LEU A 213 -14.08 2.84 7.04
CA LEU A 213 -12.72 2.33 7.27
C LEU A 213 -12.12 2.86 8.60
N VAL A 214 -12.84 3.74 9.27
CA VAL A 214 -12.61 4.26 10.61
C VAL A 214 -13.49 3.48 11.60
N ARG A 215 -13.35 2.18 11.65
CA ARG A 215 -13.63 1.50 12.89
C ARG A 215 -12.36 1.62 13.74
N GLY A 216 -12.31 2.66 14.50
CA GLY A 216 -11.57 2.59 15.76
C GLY A 216 -12.03 1.27 16.38
N THR A 217 -11.11 0.36 16.61
CA THR A 217 -11.37 -0.87 17.32
C THR A 217 -12.06 -0.50 18.61
N SER A 218 -13.41 -0.55 18.59
CA SER A 218 -14.21 -0.38 19.77
C SER A 218 -13.79 -1.49 20.75
N GLY A 219 -13.03 -1.05 21.76
CA GLY A 219 -13.07 -1.60 23.08
C GLY A 219 -12.95 -3.11 23.27
N GLU A 220 -11.92 -3.77 22.72
CA GLU A 220 -11.27 -4.77 23.55
C GLU A 220 -10.51 -3.99 24.63
N VAL A 221 -10.99 -4.05 25.86
CA VAL A 221 -10.24 -3.64 27.04
C VAL A 221 -8.97 -4.49 27.05
N LYS A 222 -7.94 -4.02 26.31
CA LYS A 222 -6.63 -4.67 26.32
C LYS A 222 -6.14 -4.57 27.74
N LYS A 223 -5.79 -5.71 28.34
CA LYS A 223 -5.05 -5.78 29.61
C LYS A 223 -4.01 -4.66 29.60
N GLN A 224 -4.18 -3.69 30.48
CA GLN A 224 -3.21 -2.61 30.65
C GLN A 224 -1.86 -3.28 30.93
N LYS A 225 -0.90 -3.08 30.03
CA LYS A 225 0.46 -3.52 30.29
C LYS A 225 1.02 -2.63 31.39
N ASN A 226 1.52 -3.26 32.42
CA ASN A 226 2.19 -2.55 33.48
C ASN A 226 3.62 -2.24 33.04
N PHE A 227 3.95 -0.96 32.91
CA PHE A 227 5.27 -0.46 32.53
C PHE A 227 6.12 -0.05 33.76
N ILE A 228 5.61 -0.28 34.98
CA ILE A 228 6.29 0.07 36.21
C ILE A 228 7.62 -0.70 36.27
N GLY A 229 8.72 0.02 36.56
CA GLY A 229 10.07 -0.52 36.66
C GLY A 229 10.83 -0.74 35.35
N LEU A 230 10.23 -0.42 34.20
CA LEU A 230 10.96 -0.45 32.93
C LEU A 230 11.72 0.87 32.70
N SER A 231 12.91 0.76 32.10
CA SER A 231 13.57 1.99 31.58
C SER A 231 12.71 2.65 30.51
N PRO A 232 12.81 3.98 30.28
CA PRO A 232 12.01 4.69 29.28
C PRO A 232 12.06 4.03 27.91
N PHE A 233 13.24 3.66 27.43
CA PHE A 233 13.41 2.96 26.16
C PHE A 233 12.66 1.63 26.12
N ARG A 234 12.82 0.79 27.16
CA ARG A 234 12.12 -0.51 27.22
C ARG A 234 10.61 -0.36 27.28
N ALA A 235 10.11 0.68 27.93
CA ALA A 235 8.68 0.96 27.98
C ALA A 235 8.13 1.33 26.60
N VAL A 236 8.78 2.28 25.89
CA VAL A 236 8.41 2.71 24.55
C VAL A 236 8.59 1.56 23.55
N LEU A 237 9.68 0.82 23.61
CA LEU A 237 9.92 -0.35 22.77
C LEU A 237 8.86 -1.43 22.98
N SER A 238 8.57 -1.81 24.24
CA SER A 238 7.54 -2.80 24.57
C SER A 238 6.15 -2.37 24.08
N HIS A 239 5.84 -1.08 24.14
CA HIS A 239 4.60 -0.55 23.58
C HIS A 239 4.55 -0.75 22.05
N ASN A 240 5.57 -0.30 21.36
CA ASN A 240 5.66 -0.38 19.88
C ASN A 240 5.71 -1.82 19.36
N PHE A 241 6.35 -2.74 20.09
CA PHE A 241 6.37 -4.17 19.76
C PHE A 241 5.04 -4.89 20.05
N SER A 242 4.22 -4.36 20.96
CA SER A 242 2.92 -4.97 21.24
C SER A 242 1.84 -4.55 20.24
N VAL A 243 1.90 -3.32 19.78
CA VAL A 243 0.92 -2.72 18.89
C VAL A 243 1.66 -1.90 17.84
N LEU A 244 1.74 -2.43 16.64
CA LEU A 244 2.21 -1.68 15.52
C LEU A 244 1.10 -0.71 15.08
N GLU A 245 1.34 0.56 15.25
CA GLU A 245 0.48 1.59 14.67
C GLU A 245 0.98 1.87 13.25
N ILE A 246 0.21 1.43 12.29
CA ILE A 246 0.46 1.71 10.88
C ILE A 246 -0.32 2.96 10.52
N ALA A 247 0.38 4.07 10.40
CA ALA A 247 -0.18 5.29 9.87
C ALA A 247 0.35 5.50 8.47
N GLY A 248 -0.53 5.63 7.52
CA GLY A 248 -0.14 5.87 6.15
C GLY A 248 -1.19 6.68 5.40
N ARG A 249 -0.75 7.39 4.38
CA ARG A 249 -1.64 7.96 3.39
C ARG A 249 -2.15 6.82 2.52
N MET A 250 -3.30 6.30 2.86
CA MET A 250 -4.00 5.40 1.95
C MET A 250 -4.77 6.27 0.96
N ASN A 251 -4.31 6.33 -0.26
CA ASN A 251 -5.16 6.70 -1.38
C ASN A 251 -6.10 5.52 -1.59
N VAL A 252 -7.22 5.55 -0.87
CA VAL A 252 -8.23 4.52 -1.07
C VAL A 252 -8.89 4.81 -2.40
N PRO A 253 -8.95 3.83 -3.32
CA PRO A 253 -9.69 3.98 -4.55
C PRO A 253 -11.12 4.41 -4.24
N GLY A 254 -11.56 5.54 -4.79
CA GLY A 254 -12.88 6.12 -4.51
C GLY A 254 -13.00 7.01 -3.28
N GLY A 255 -11.92 7.28 -2.57
CA GLY A 255 -11.89 8.22 -1.46
C GLY A 255 -10.72 9.19 -1.56
N GLY A 256 -10.91 10.43 -1.15
CA GLY A 256 -9.82 11.39 -1.00
C GLY A 256 -8.69 10.82 -0.14
N GLY A 257 -7.45 11.19 -0.45
CA GLY A 257 -6.30 10.75 0.33
C GLY A 257 -6.44 11.15 1.79
N GLY A 258 -6.76 10.20 2.64
CA GLY A 258 -6.81 10.38 4.08
C GLY A 258 -5.66 9.63 4.74
N TYR A 259 -5.08 10.21 5.78
CA TYR A 259 -4.18 9.47 6.64
C TYR A 259 -5.03 8.57 7.55
N ARG A 260 -4.67 7.31 7.59
CA ARG A 260 -5.31 6.33 8.46
C ARG A 260 -4.31 5.73 9.40
N SER A 261 -4.74 5.55 10.63
CA SER A 261 -4.04 4.71 11.58
C SER A 261 -4.77 3.39 11.75
N GLY A 262 -4.05 2.31 11.60
CA GLY A 262 -4.49 0.97 11.94
C GLY A 262 -3.63 0.44 13.07
N ARG A 263 -4.24 -0.21 14.07
CA ARG A 263 -3.51 -0.89 15.14
C ARG A 263 -3.54 -2.39 14.88
N VAL A 264 -2.38 -2.95 14.68
CA VAL A 264 -2.20 -4.40 14.48
C VAL A 264 -1.20 -4.91 15.48
N SER A 265 -1.44 -6.07 16.07
CA SER A 265 -0.41 -6.68 16.94
C SER A 265 0.78 -7.11 16.08
N LEU A 266 2.00 -6.71 16.45
CA LEU A 266 3.21 -7.02 15.69
C LEU A 266 3.35 -8.53 15.39
N PRO A 267 3.11 -9.47 16.32
CA PRO A 267 3.22 -10.90 16.02
C PRO A 267 2.26 -11.37 14.90
N LYS A 268 1.03 -10.85 14.86
CA LYS A 268 0.08 -11.16 13.77
C LYS A 268 0.52 -10.59 12.45
N ALA A 269 1.04 -9.37 12.46
CA ALA A 269 1.58 -8.74 11.26
C ALA A 269 2.83 -9.48 10.76
N MET A 270 3.73 -9.90 11.66
CA MET A 270 4.91 -10.71 11.32
C MET A 270 4.55 -12.06 10.71
N LEU A 271 3.48 -12.71 11.18
CA LEU A 271 3.02 -13.95 10.56
C LEU A 271 2.62 -13.73 9.08
N VAL A 272 1.90 -12.64 8.80
CA VAL A 272 1.51 -12.29 7.43
C VAL A 272 2.73 -11.96 6.57
N THR A 273 3.67 -11.17 7.09
CA THR A 273 4.91 -10.83 6.36
C THR A 273 5.80 -12.05 6.17
N THR A 274 5.83 -12.99 7.11
CA THR A 274 6.57 -14.27 6.95
C THR A 274 5.99 -15.12 5.82
N LEU A 275 4.66 -15.24 5.75
CA LEU A 275 4.00 -15.93 4.63
C LEU A 275 4.28 -15.24 3.29
N ALA A 276 4.21 -13.91 3.26
CA ALA A 276 4.51 -13.12 2.07
C ALA A 276 5.99 -13.28 1.65
N ALA A 277 6.92 -13.28 2.60
CA ALA A 277 8.34 -13.50 2.36
C ALA A 277 8.64 -14.93 1.87
N ALA A 278 7.93 -15.94 2.37
CA ALA A 278 8.05 -17.30 1.88
C ALA A 278 7.56 -17.43 0.42
N LEU A 279 6.42 -16.81 0.09
CA LEU A 279 5.92 -16.75 -1.30
C LEU A 279 6.87 -15.97 -2.21
N TYR A 280 7.44 -14.89 -1.74
CA TYR A 280 8.47 -14.12 -2.43
C TYR A 280 9.72 -14.98 -2.71
N ALA A 281 10.25 -15.65 -1.68
CA ALA A 281 11.42 -16.51 -1.83
C ALA A 281 11.17 -17.67 -2.83
N TYR A 282 9.98 -18.25 -2.76
CA TYR A 282 9.58 -19.29 -3.72
C TYR A 282 9.51 -18.73 -5.15
N ALA A 283 8.88 -17.58 -5.35
CA ALA A 283 8.79 -16.93 -6.65
C ALA A 283 10.18 -16.59 -7.22
N ALA A 284 11.05 -15.98 -6.41
CA ALA A 284 12.42 -15.65 -6.80
C ALA A 284 13.26 -16.90 -7.12
N TYR A 285 13.03 -18.01 -6.41
CA TYR A 285 13.73 -19.26 -6.67
C TYR A 285 13.26 -19.95 -7.97
N VAL A 286 11.94 -19.95 -8.24
CA VAL A 286 11.34 -20.63 -9.41
C VAL A 286 11.55 -19.83 -10.70
N VAL A 287 11.50 -18.50 -10.62
CA VAL A 287 11.62 -17.57 -11.76
C VAL A 287 13.09 -17.30 -12.10
N ARG A 288 14.03 -18.14 -11.69
CA ARG A 288 15.46 -17.94 -12.02
C ARG A 288 15.64 -17.66 -13.51
N PRO A 289 16.24 -16.52 -13.90
CA PRO A 289 16.58 -16.29 -15.29
C PRO A 289 17.56 -17.38 -15.76
N ALA A 290 17.36 -17.83 -17.01
CA ALA A 290 18.36 -18.70 -17.64
C ALA A 290 19.73 -17.98 -17.63
N PRO A 291 20.87 -18.68 -17.49
CA PRO A 291 22.19 -18.07 -17.33
C PRO A 291 22.62 -17.10 -18.44
N SER A 292 21.85 -17.00 -19.53
CA SER A 292 22.08 -16.14 -20.69
C SER A 292 21.23 -14.88 -20.74
N SER A 293 20.31 -14.68 -19.81
CA SER A 293 19.39 -13.52 -19.80
C SER A 293 19.68 -12.59 -18.64
N ALA A 294 19.62 -11.30 -18.87
CA ALA A 294 19.81 -10.14 -18.01
C ALA A 294 20.36 -10.33 -16.57
N PRO A 295 21.35 -9.53 -16.14
CA PRO A 295 22.13 -9.77 -14.93
C PRO A 295 21.38 -9.58 -13.60
N THR A 296 20.13 -9.20 -13.60
CA THR A 296 19.37 -8.92 -12.37
C THR A 296 18.07 -9.71 -12.32
N ASP A 297 17.84 -10.42 -11.22
CA ASP A 297 16.54 -11.00 -10.92
C ASP A 297 15.55 -9.86 -10.58
N ILE A 298 14.60 -9.62 -11.48
CA ILE A 298 13.65 -8.50 -11.33
C ILE A 298 12.78 -8.68 -10.08
N VAL A 299 12.46 -9.90 -9.68
CA VAL A 299 11.68 -10.18 -8.47
C VAL A 299 12.44 -9.67 -7.24
N ILE A 300 13.76 -9.92 -7.19
CA ILE A 300 14.66 -9.47 -6.12
C ILE A 300 14.82 -7.95 -6.11
N THR A 301 14.70 -7.28 -7.25
CA THR A 301 14.79 -5.81 -7.32
C THR A 301 13.46 -5.14 -7.00
N VAL A 302 12.36 -5.67 -7.50
CA VAL A 302 11.05 -5.02 -7.41
C VAL A 302 10.46 -5.10 -6.01
N VAL A 303 10.59 -6.23 -5.31
CA VAL A 303 10.03 -6.37 -3.96
C VAL A 303 10.66 -5.38 -2.97
N PRO A 304 11.99 -5.20 -2.88
CA PRO A 304 12.60 -4.15 -2.09
C PRO A 304 12.09 -2.73 -2.39
N ILE A 305 11.88 -2.42 -3.67
CA ILE A 305 11.32 -1.13 -4.08
C ILE A 305 9.93 -0.92 -3.47
N TYR A 306 9.04 -1.92 -3.58
CA TYR A 306 7.70 -1.85 -2.98
C TYR A 306 7.74 -1.77 -1.46
N LEU A 307 8.67 -2.46 -0.80
CA LEU A 307 8.86 -2.40 0.65
C LEU A 307 9.29 -0.99 1.09
N VAL A 308 10.19 -0.33 0.36
CA VAL A 308 10.61 1.05 0.66
C VAL A 308 9.49 2.04 0.39
N ILE A 309 8.76 1.90 -0.70
CA ILE A 309 7.59 2.73 -0.98
C ILE A 309 6.58 2.60 0.17
N SER A 310 6.26 1.38 0.57
CA SER A 310 5.34 1.10 1.68
C SER A 310 5.84 1.65 3.01
N SER A 311 7.15 1.49 3.28
CA SER A 311 7.85 2.04 4.44
C SER A 311 7.66 3.56 4.55
N THR A 312 7.92 4.26 3.46
CA THR A 312 7.82 5.72 3.42
C THR A 312 6.39 6.18 3.68
N PHE A 313 5.41 5.55 3.03
CA PHE A 313 4.01 5.88 3.27
C PHE A 313 3.55 5.58 4.70
N MET A 314 4.01 4.50 5.30
CA MET A 314 3.72 4.16 6.69
C MET A 314 4.35 5.14 7.69
N SER A 315 5.56 5.61 7.40
CA SER A 315 6.31 6.50 8.30
C SER A 315 5.82 7.94 8.29
N MET A 316 5.27 8.43 7.18
CA MET A 316 4.78 9.82 7.05
C MET A 316 3.74 10.22 8.10
N GLY A 317 2.86 9.30 8.50
CA GLY A 317 1.81 9.56 9.50
C GLY A 317 2.17 9.16 10.93
N THR A 318 3.37 8.65 11.17
CA THR A 318 3.74 8.06 12.47
C THR A 318 3.61 9.07 13.62
N LEU A 319 4.10 10.30 13.44
CA LEU A 319 4.03 11.35 14.47
C LEU A 319 2.59 11.81 14.74
N GLY A 320 1.73 11.81 13.70
CA GLY A 320 0.34 12.24 13.84
C GLY A 320 -0.54 11.29 14.67
N ASN A 321 -0.12 10.04 14.81
CA ASN A 321 -0.83 9.04 15.62
C ASN A 321 -0.43 9.06 17.09
N GLU A 322 0.75 9.60 17.39
CA GLU A 322 1.27 9.61 18.73
C GLU A 322 0.72 10.81 19.51
N ARG A 323 0.38 10.57 20.76
CA ARG A 323 0.05 11.64 21.70
C ARG A 323 1.34 12.23 22.28
N LEU A 324 2.08 12.97 21.44
CA LEU A 324 3.42 13.48 21.76
C LEU A 324 3.42 14.31 23.06
N TRP A 325 2.35 15.08 23.31
CA TRP A 325 2.20 15.89 24.51
C TRP A 325 2.25 15.06 25.80
N LEU A 326 1.72 13.80 25.81
CA LEU A 326 1.82 12.91 26.95
C LEU A 326 3.26 12.46 27.18
N GLY A 327 3.99 12.10 26.12
CA GLY A 327 5.38 11.70 26.21
C GLY A 327 6.28 12.86 26.69
N PHE A 328 6.05 14.05 26.18
CA PHE A 328 6.81 15.24 26.55
C PHE A 328 6.53 15.74 27.99
N SER A 329 5.34 15.47 28.53
CA SER A 329 5.05 15.72 29.94
C SER A 329 5.67 14.71 30.89
N ALA A 330 5.93 13.48 30.40
CA ALA A 330 6.45 12.40 31.22
C ALA A 330 7.98 12.31 31.26
N MET A 331 8.67 12.80 30.21
CA MET A 331 10.14 12.75 30.12
C MET A 331 10.68 13.91 29.25
N ASN A 332 12.02 14.08 29.28
CA ASN A 332 12.68 15.09 28.44
C ASN A 332 12.29 14.91 26.96
N PRO A 333 11.76 15.95 26.30
CA PRO A 333 11.26 15.86 24.93
C PRO A 333 12.28 15.33 23.92
N ARG A 334 13.57 15.73 24.04
CA ARG A 334 14.64 15.22 23.16
C ARG A 334 14.84 13.71 23.34
N LEU A 335 14.88 13.27 24.60
CA LEU A 335 15.04 11.85 24.90
C LEU A 335 13.83 11.04 24.39
N TYR A 336 12.61 11.52 24.65
CA TYR A 336 11.41 10.85 24.18
C TYR A 336 11.37 10.75 22.65
N MET A 337 11.67 11.82 21.92
CA MET A 337 11.68 11.82 20.46
C MET A 337 12.69 10.80 19.92
N ARG A 338 13.89 10.75 20.49
CA ARG A 338 14.92 9.78 20.11
C ARG A 338 14.45 8.34 20.33
N GLU A 339 13.98 8.04 21.55
CA GLU A 339 13.53 6.70 21.93
C GLU A 339 12.32 6.26 21.11
N LEU A 340 11.40 7.17 20.82
CA LEU A 340 10.24 6.91 19.98
C LEU A 340 10.67 6.54 18.56
N VAL A 341 11.50 7.35 17.91
CA VAL A 341 11.91 7.13 16.53
C VAL A 341 12.69 5.82 16.38
N VAL A 342 13.64 5.57 17.28
CA VAL A 342 14.45 4.34 17.27
C VAL A 342 13.57 3.10 17.52
N SER A 343 12.68 3.15 18.51
CA SER A 343 11.79 2.01 18.81
C SER A 343 10.79 1.73 17.69
N LYS A 344 10.28 2.76 17.01
CA LYS A 344 9.41 2.61 15.84
C LYS A 344 10.17 2.02 14.66
N ALA A 345 11.39 2.49 14.39
CA ALA A 345 12.24 1.93 13.34
C ALA A 345 12.58 0.45 13.59
N LEU A 346 12.88 0.08 14.83
CA LEU A 346 13.12 -1.32 15.21
C LEU A 346 11.87 -2.19 15.08
N SER A 347 10.70 -1.73 15.50
CA SER A 347 9.46 -2.49 15.34
C SER A 347 9.07 -2.65 13.87
N PHE A 348 9.35 -1.64 13.06
CA PHE A 348 9.17 -1.67 11.62
C PHE A 348 10.17 -2.64 10.94
N PHE A 349 11.43 -2.60 11.34
CA PHE A 349 12.43 -3.56 10.87
C PHE A 349 12.03 -4.99 11.23
N ALA A 350 11.58 -5.23 12.47
CA ALA A 350 11.07 -6.56 12.88
C ALA A 350 9.93 -7.04 11.98
N LEU A 351 9.01 -6.15 11.57
CA LEU A 351 7.92 -6.50 10.67
C LEU A 351 8.42 -7.02 9.31
N PHE A 352 9.47 -6.43 8.75
CA PHE A 352 9.98 -6.77 7.42
C PHE A 352 11.23 -7.68 7.45
N SER A 353 11.75 -8.01 8.62
CA SER A 353 12.88 -8.95 8.77
C SER A 353 12.68 -10.31 8.07
N PRO A 354 11.46 -10.87 7.91
CA PRO A 354 11.27 -12.09 7.15
C PRO A 354 11.71 -11.98 5.67
N PHE A 355 11.60 -10.79 5.06
CA PHE A 355 12.10 -10.60 3.69
C PHE A 355 13.62 -10.57 3.63
N VAL A 356 14.27 -9.94 4.63
CA VAL A 356 15.74 -9.97 4.77
C VAL A 356 16.24 -11.40 4.95
N ALA A 357 15.55 -12.18 5.78
CA ALA A 357 15.85 -13.60 5.96
C ALA A 357 15.63 -14.41 4.69
N ALA A 358 14.56 -14.14 3.94
CA ALA A 358 14.29 -14.78 2.66
C ALA A 358 15.41 -14.52 1.65
N ASP A 359 15.87 -13.27 1.52
CA ASP A 359 16.98 -12.90 0.65
C ASP A 359 18.30 -13.56 1.10
N ALA A 360 18.55 -13.63 2.40
CA ALA A 360 19.72 -14.34 2.93
C ALA A 360 19.69 -15.82 2.58
N VAL A 361 18.52 -16.48 2.67
CA VAL A 361 18.35 -17.88 2.26
C VAL A 361 18.55 -18.03 0.73
N LEU A 362 17.97 -17.15 -0.08
CA LEU A 362 18.15 -17.13 -1.53
C LEU A 362 19.63 -16.95 -1.92
N ALA A 363 20.37 -16.12 -1.17
CA ALA A 363 21.81 -15.94 -1.36
C ALA A 363 22.57 -17.25 -1.11
N THR A 364 22.21 -18.05 -0.09
CA THR A 364 22.81 -19.37 0.12
C THR A 364 22.49 -20.37 -0.99
N MET A 365 21.37 -20.15 -1.68
CA MET A 365 20.97 -20.94 -2.86
C MET A 365 21.58 -20.44 -4.18
N ASN A 366 22.55 -19.52 -4.11
CA ASN A 366 23.21 -18.89 -5.25
C ASN A 366 22.22 -18.18 -6.22
N VAL A 367 21.17 -17.57 -5.68
CA VAL A 367 20.31 -16.70 -6.47
C VAL A 367 21.02 -15.35 -6.67
N PRO A 368 21.18 -14.87 -7.93
CA PRO A 368 21.87 -13.61 -8.21
C PRO A 368 21.24 -12.44 -7.43
N ASP A 369 22.06 -11.50 -7.02
CA ASP A 369 21.66 -10.25 -6.34
C ASP A 369 20.91 -10.39 -5.00
N ALA A 370 20.61 -11.60 -4.55
CA ALA A 370 19.89 -11.83 -3.29
C ALA A 370 20.67 -11.30 -2.07
N LEU A 371 22.00 -11.46 -2.05
CA LEU A 371 22.84 -10.90 -0.99
C LEU A 371 22.81 -9.38 -0.99
N ASN A 372 22.85 -8.76 -2.16
CA ASN A 372 22.78 -7.32 -2.33
C ASN A 372 21.45 -6.77 -1.79
N SER A 373 20.35 -7.47 -2.13
CA SER A 373 19.00 -7.15 -1.64
C SER A 373 18.89 -7.32 -0.12
N ALA A 374 19.42 -8.40 0.45
CA ALA A 374 19.44 -8.61 1.89
C ALA A 374 20.13 -7.46 2.65
N VAL A 375 21.31 -7.02 2.15
CA VAL A 375 22.04 -5.88 2.72
C VAL A 375 21.23 -4.59 2.55
N ALA A 376 20.67 -4.35 1.38
CA ALA A 376 19.87 -3.16 1.11
C ALA A 376 18.62 -3.10 2.02
N LEU A 377 17.85 -4.17 2.10
CA LEU A 377 16.66 -4.23 2.97
C LEU A 377 17.01 -4.17 4.46
N GLY A 378 18.10 -4.82 4.86
CA GLY A 378 18.55 -4.84 6.26
C GLY A 378 18.89 -3.46 6.80
N PHE A 379 19.44 -2.58 5.98
CA PHE A 379 19.97 -1.27 6.40
C PHE A 379 19.19 -0.08 5.81
N ILE A 380 18.88 -0.09 4.53
CA ILE A 380 18.22 1.05 3.89
C ILE A 380 16.76 1.17 4.36
N LEU A 381 16.06 0.07 4.56
CA LEU A 381 14.65 0.08 4.95
C LEU A 381 14.42 0.76 6.32
N PRO A 382 15.07 0.34 7.45
CA PRO A 382 14.85 0.96 8.75
C PRO A 382 15.40 2.41 8.79
N THR A 383 16.47 2.70 8.08
CA THR A 383 17.04 4.05 8.03
C THR A 383 16.20 5.00 7.17
N SER A 384 15.57 4.53 6.11
CA SER A 384 14.59 5.31 5.33
C SER A 384 13.38 5.69 6.18
N TYR A 385 12.96 4.81 7.07
CA TYR A 385 11.89 5.06 8.02
C TYR A 385 12.24 6.22 8.96
N ILE A 386 13.45 6.20 9.55
CA ILE A 386 13.97 7.28 10.40
C ILE A 386 14.03 8.60 9.62
N LEU A 387 14.62 8.57 8.42
CA LEU A 387 14.77 9.75 7.56
C LEU A 387 13.41 10.38 7.24
N THR A 388 12.39 9.57 6.95
CA THR A 388 11.04 10.05 6.64
C THR A 388 10.37 10.67 7.86
N ILE A 389 10.52 10.10 9.06
CA ILE A 389 9.94 10.67 10.29
C ILE A 389 10.57 12.05 10.56
N TYR A 390 11.90 12.17 10.50
CA TYR A 390 12.57 13.45 10.74
C TYR A 390 12.23 14.49 9.66
N THR A 391 12.17 14.09 8.40
CA THR A 391 11.73 15.00 7.32
C THR A 391 10.31 15.47 7.55
N SER A 392 9.41 14.57 7.96
CA SER A 392 8.03 14.92 8.32
C SER A 392 8.00 15.92 9.50
N ALA A 393 8.78 15.68 10.55
CA ALA A 393 8.85 16.58 11.70
C ALA A 393 9.40 17.97 11.33
N LEU A 394 10.43 18.04 10.46
CA LEU A 394 11.09 19.29 10.07
C LEU A 394 10.30 20.11 9.04
N THR A 395 9.46 19.48 8.24
CA THR A 395 8.70 20.17 7.18
C THR A 395 7.31 20.57 7.65
N ARG A 396 6.41 19.65 7.72
CA ARG A 396 5.05 19.82 8.24
C ARG A 396 4.49 18.46 8.61
N PRO A 397 4.47 18.10 9.90
CA PRO A 397 3.95 16.81 10.31
C PRO A 397 2.47 16.70 9.94
N VAL A 398 2.09 15.50 9.51
CA VAL A 398 0.73 15.23 9.09
C VAL A 398 -0.14 15.02 10.31
N GLN A 399 -1.10 15.91 10.53
CA GLN A 399 -2.11 15.73 11.55
C GLN A 399 -3.12 14.67 11.09
N ILE A 400 -3.25 13.61 11.85
CA ILE A 400 -4.35 12.65 11.70
C ILE A 400 -5.52 13.18 12.53
N ARG A 401 -6.30 14.06 11.93
CA ARG A 401 -7.55 14.51 12.54
C ARG A 401 -8.64 13.50 12.17
N GLU A 402 -9.38 13.02 13.14
CA GLU A 402 -10.61 12.25 12.92
C GLU A 402 -11.71 13.07 12.23
N GLU A 403 -11.53 14.38 12.22
CA GLU A 403 -12.46 15.37 11.67
C GLU A 403 -12.14 15.63 10.20
N ILE A 404 -13.21 15.70 9.40
CA ILE A 404 -13.34 16.15 8.02
C ILE A 404 -11.99 16.33 7.30
N THR A 405 -11.50 15.27 6.67
CA THR A 405 -10.34 15.40 5.79
C THR A 405 -10.78 16.18 4.55
N MET A 406 -10.51 17.47 4.53
CA MET A 406 -10.51 18.20 3.27
C MET A 406 -9.57 17.50 2.28
N PRO A 407 -9.88 17.53 0.96
CA PRO A 407 -8.97 17.00 -0.04
C PRO A 407 -7.59 17.58 0.23
N ALA A 408 -6.61 16.71 0.41
CA ALA A 408 -5.25 17.10 0.78
C ALA A 408 -4.75 18.12 -0.24
N GLN A 409 -4.69 19.38 0.14
CA GLN A 409 -3.99 20.38 -0.65
C GLN A 409 -2.52 19.99 -0.62
N PHE A 410 -1.96 19.66 -1.77
CA PHE A 410 -0.54 19.42 -1.91
C PHE A 410 0.19 20.72 -1.57
N SER A 411 0.73 20.78 -0.37
CA SER A 411 1.61 21.88 0.02
C SER A 411 3.05 21.57 -0.41
N LEU A 412 3.83 22.61 -0.74
CA LEU A 412 5.26 22.46 -1.04
C LEU A 412 6.02 21.69 0.07
N GLY A 413 5.62 21.85 1.34
CA GLY A 413 6.18 21.10 2.47
C GLY A 413 5.90 19.59 2.39
N GLN A 414 4.79 19.18 1.79
CA GLN A 414 4.52 17.75 1.56
C GLN A 414 5.34 17.17 0.40
N MET A 415 5.77 17.99 -0.57
CA MET A 415 6.70 17.55 -1.60
C MET A 415 8.08 17.19 -1.02
N ALA A 416 8.50 17.87 0.04
CA ALA A 416 9.75 17.54 0.71
C ALA A 416 9.75 16.13 1.34
N MET A 417 8.57 15.57 1.67
CA MET A 417 8.44 14.19 2.16
C MET A 417 8.68 13.15 1.06
N VAL A 418 8.64 13.54 -0.22
CA VAL A 418 8.97 12.64 -1.34
C VAL A 418 10.47 12.48 -1.48
N LEU A 419 11.28 13.42 -0.97
CA LEU A 419 12.73 13.38 -1.05
C LEU A 419 13.34 12.12 -0.40
N PRO A 420 13.00 11.74 0.85
CA PRO A 420 13.44 10.48 1.45
C PRO A 420 13.09 9.25 0.61
N LEU A 421 11.91 9.25 0.00
CA LEU A 421 11.49 8.17 -0.89
C LEU A 421 12.41 8.07 -2.11
N ILE A 422 12.64 9.19 -2.80
CA ILE A 422 13.49 9.22 -3.99
C ILE A 422 14.91 8.76 -3.63
N ILE A 423 15.49 9.29 -2.56
CA ILE A 423 16.83 8.91 -2.11
C ILE A 423 16.88 7.40 -1.84
N SER A 424 15.93 6.87 -1.07
CA SER A 424 15.90 5.46 -0.72
C SER A 424 15.70 4.56 -1.94
N LEU A 425 14.86 4.96 -2.89
CA LEU A 425 14.66 4.22 -4.13
C LEU A 425 15.90 4.19 -5.01
N VAL A 426 16.57 5.33 -5.17
CA VAL A 426 17.82 5.41 -5.95
C VAL A 426 18.91 4.55 -5.31
N LEU A 427 19.04 4.61 -3.99
CA LEU A 427 20.04 3.80 -3.27
C LEU A 427 19.71 2.29 -3.36
N ILE A 428 18.47 1.88 -3.29
CA ILE A 428 18.11 0.47 -3.50
C ILE A 428 18.39 0.02 -4.92
N LEU A 429 18.01 0.79 -5.93
CA LEU A 429 18.28 0.45 -7.33
C LEU A 429 19.79 0.28 -7.60
N ILE A 430 20.62 1.15 -7.05
CA ILE A 430 22.07 1.02 -7.20
C ILE A 430 22.59 -0.17 -6.38
N SER A 431 22.04 -0.41 -5.20
CA SER A 431 22.45 -1.48 -4.29
C SER A 431 22.16 -2.87 -4.84
N THR A 432 21.08 -3.06 -5.60
CA THR A 432 20.75 -4.35 -6.19
C THR A 432 21.72 -4.79 -7.29
N VAL A 433 22.47 -3.85 -7.89
CA VAL A 433 23.40 -4.16 -8.98
C VAL A 433 24.78 -4.59 -8.47
N LEU A 434 25.28 -3.97 -7.38
CA LEU A 434 26.63 -4.17 -6.89
C LEU A 434 26.67 -4.26 -5.36
N LEU A 435 27.30 -5.31 -4.81
CA LEU A 435 27.45 -5.49 -3.37
C LEU A 435 28.23 -4.32 -2.72
N ALA A 436 29.27 -3.82 -3.38
CA ALA A 436 30.00 -2.65 -2.89
C ALA A 436 29.11 -1.41 -2.77
N ALA A 437 28.22 -1.19 -3.73
CA ALA A 437 27.24 -0.11 -3.69
C ALA A 437 26.21 -0.32 -2.57
N ALA A 438 25.79 -1.56 -2.33
CA ALA A 438 24.90 -1.89 -1.21
C ALA A 438 25.51 -1.56 0.15
N LEU A 439 26.78 -1.93 0.35
CA LEU A 439 27.53 -1.64 1.57
C LEU A 439 27.76 -0.12 1.76
N VAL A 440 28.16 0.58 0.73
CA VAL A 440 28.37 2.04 0.78
C VAL A 440 27.04 2.75 1.08
N SER A 441 25.96 2.36 0.41
CA SER A 441 24.61 2.90 0.65
C SER A 441 24.13 2.63 2.08
N ALA A 442 24.37 1.43 2.61
CA ALA A 442 24.06 1.06 3.98
C ALA A 442 24.79 1.94 4.99
N VAL A 443 26.11 2.10 4.83
CA VAL A 443 26.96 2.95 5.72
C VAL A 443 26.50 4.40 5.65
N LEU A 444 26.25 4.92 4.45
CA LEU A 444 25.78 6.30 4.25
C LEU A 444 24.43 6.53 4.96
N MET A 445 23.47 5.66 4.73
CA MET A 445 22.14 5.78 5.32
C MET A 445 22.16 5.60 6.85
N MET A 446 22.98 4.69 7.36
CA MET A 446 23.20 4.55 8.81
C MET A 446 23.84 5.81 9.41
N GLY A 447 24.85 6.38 8.75
CA GLY A 447 25.50 7.61 9.19
C GLY A 447 24.53 8.78 9.27
N VAL A 448 23.75 9.00 8.19
CA VAL A 448 22.72 10.05 8.16
C VAL A 448 21.67 9.83 9.24
N SER A 449 21.17 8.60 9.41
CA SER A 449 20.15 8.29 10.40
C SER A 449 20.66 8.46 11.84
N THR A 450 21.90 8.04 12.09
CA THR A 450 22.55 8.26 13.38
C THR A 450 22.71 9.75 13.67
N TYR A 451 23.16 10.52 12.69
CA TYR A 451 23.27 11.98 12.82
C TYR A 451 21.90 12.61 13.15
N LEU A 452 20.82 12.24 12.43
CA LEU A 452 19.49 12.78 12.68
C LEU A 452 18.98 12.44 14.10
N VAL A 453 19.23 11.24 14.57
CA VAL A 453 18.76 10.77 15.89
C VAL A 453 19.53 11.40 17.05
N TYR A 454 20.84 11.63 16.89
CA TYR A 454 21.70 12.07 17.99
C TYR A 454 22.06 13.56 17.93
N SER A 455 21.81 14.26 16.81
CA SER A 455 22.06 15.71 16.70
C SER A 455 21.04 16.50 17.50
N GLU A 456 21.48 17.19 18.55
CA GLU A 456 20.62 18.03 19.37
C GLU A 456 19.99 19.17 18.54
N SER A 457 20.75 19.78 17.63
CA SER A 457 20.25 20.88 16.81
C SER A 457 19.12 20.46 15.85
N VAL A 458 19.19 19.24 15.32
CA VAL A 458 18.13 18.68 14.46
C VAL A 458 16.90 18.35 15.29
N CYS A 459 17.11 17.75 16.46
CA CYS A 459 16.02 17.40 17.37
C CYS A 459 15.26 18.65 17.83
N ASP A 460 15.99 19.72 18.23
CA ASP A 460 15.36 20.97 18.67
C ASP A 460 14.54 21.65 17.57
N ARG A 461 15.07 21.67 16.34
CA ARG A 461 14.30 22.18 15.19
C ARG A 461 13.05 21.36 14.92
N ALA A 462 13.16 20.03 15.00
CA ALA A 462 12.01 19.14 14.83
C ALA A 462 10.94 19.39 15.92
N LEU A 463 11.37 19.50 17.20
CA LEU A 463 10.49 19.79 18.31
C LEU A 463 9.81 21.17 18.17
N ALA A 464 10.59 22.22 17.80
CA ALA A 464 10.03 23.55 17.54
C ALA A 464 8.93 23.52 16.46
N LYS A 465 9.18 22.78 15.35
CA LYS A 465 8.19 22.63 14.27
C LYS A 465 6.96 21.83 14.69
N LEU A 466 7.11 20.83 15.55
CA LEU A 466 5.98 20.09 16.11
C LEU A 466 5.10 21.00 17.00
N VAL A 467 5.71 21.86 17.83
CA VAL A 467 4.99 22.86 18.64
C VAL A 467 4.27 23.85 17.74
N GLU A 468 4.98 24.47 16.76
CA GLU A 468 4.38 25.41 15.79
C GLU A 468 3.19 24.80 15.02
N SER A 469 3.21 23.49 14.80
CA SER A 469 2.18 22.77 14.06
C SER A 469 1.02 22.29 14.95
N GLY A 470 1.05 22.57 16.26
CA GLY A 470 -0.01 22.21 17.20
C GLY A 470 -0.07 20.73 17.58
N PHE A 471 1.07 20.02 17.57
CA PHE A 471 1.18 18.63 18.02
C PHE A 471 1.46 18.50 19.52
N VAL A 472 1.83 19.58 20.16
CA VAL A 472 2.18 19.67 21.58
C VAL A 472 1.44 20.82 22.22
#